data_b90b7bf3b672d0d17bdf37c12b8dabd7
#
_entry.id   b90b7bf3b672d0d17bdf37c12b8dabd7
#
_cell.length_a   1.000
_cell.length_b   1.000
_cell.length_c   1.000
_cell.angle_alpha   90.00
_cell.angle_beta   90.00
_cell.angle_gamma   90.00
#
_symmetry.space_group_name_H-M   'P 1'
#
loop_
_entity.id
_entity.type
_entity.pdbx_description
1 polymer ?
#
loop_
_entity_poly.entity_id
_entity_poly.type
_entity_poly.pdbx_seq_one_letter_code
_entity_poly.pdbx_strand_id
1 'polypeptide(L)'
;AEAKKQVSGVVSIDMIAGPSEILIIADGASSAKVVAADMLSQAEHDKNASAVLITDSESLAEEVRAELEVQLSLLPRYEIARASIDTNGKIIVVDSIEKAIEVSDRIAPEHLEVCVDNPFDYLDKIHNAGSVFLGRNCPEALGDYIAGTNHTLPTSGTARFSSPLSVDDFVKKYQFSYYTQSALASVADDVALFARREGLE
;
A
#
# COMPACT_ATOMS: atom_id res chain seq x y z
N ALA A 1 -16.69 3.31 -5.13
CA ALA A 1 -16.64 2.17 -4.20
C ALA A 1 -18.01 1.46 -4.10
N GLU A 2 -19.13 2.17 -3.83
CA GLU A 2 -20.43 1.53 -3.56
C GLU A 2 -20.96 0.69 -4.73
N ALA A 3 -20.89 1.18 -5.96
CA ALA A 3 -21.31 0.41 -7.13
C ALA A 3 -20.52 -0.90 -7.29
N LYS A 4 -19.20 -0.88 -7.05
CA LYS A 4 -18.37 -2.07 -7.06
C LYS A 4 -18.79 -3.08 -5.97
N LYS A 5 -19.13 -2.63 -4.77
CA LYS A 5 -19.64 -3.50 -3.70
C LYS A 5 -20.92 -4.23 -4.12
N GLN A 6 -21.85 -3.53 -4.75
CA GLN A 6 -23.13 -4.09 -5.13
C GLN A 6 -23.03 -5.17 -6.23
N VAL A 7 -22.03 -5.07 -7.12
CA VAL A 7 -21.85 -6.05 -8.20
C VAL A 7 -20.82 -7.13 -7.88
N SER A 8 -20.13 -7.01 -6.74
CA SER A 8 -19.18 -8.04 -6.29
C SER A 8 -19.87 -9.39 -6.09
N GLY A 9 -19.31 -10.44 -6.66
CA GLY A 9 -19.91 -11.78 -6.67
C GLY A 9 -20.79 -12.08 -7.89
N VAL A 10 -21.26 -11.06 -8.60
CA VAL A 10 -21.88 -11.20 -9.93
C VAL A 10 -20.82 -11.05 -11.02
N VAL A 11 -19.93 -10.07 -10.83
CA VAL A 11 -18.73 -9.88 -11.65
C VAL A 11 -17.50 -9.77 -10.75
N SER A 12 -16.32 -10.03 -11.30
CA SER A 12 -15.07 -9.73 -10.61
C SER A 12 -14.88 -8.22 -10.54
N ILE A 13 -14.34 -7.74 -9.44
CA ILE A 13 -13.91 -6.35 -9.26
C ILE A 13 -12.42 -6.33 -8.94
N ASP A 14 -11.76 -5.23 -9.32
CA ASP A 14 -10.35 -4.98 -8.98
C ASP A 14 -10.18 -4.79 -7.48
N MET A 15 -10.70 -3.68 -6.96
CA MET A 15 -10.64 -3.34 -5.53
C MET A 15 -11.76 -2.39 -5.14
N ILE A 16 -11.95 -2.25 -3.84
CA ILE A 16 -12.82 -1.21 -3.25
C ILE A 16 -11.89 -0.16 -2.64
N ALA A 17 -11.65 0.92 -3.37
CA ALA A 17 -10.79 2.01 -2.92
C ALA A 17 -11.40 2.76 -1.73
N GLY A 18 -10.55 3.05 -0.74
CA GLY A 18 -10.78 3.95 0.38
C GLY A 18 -10.20 5.35 0.12
N PRO A 19 -10.11 6.18 1.17
CA PRO A 19 -9.38 7.44 1.13
C PRO A 19 -7.90 7.21 0.86
N SER A 20 -7.23 8.19 0.23
CA SER A 20 -5.80 8.12 -0.08
C SER A 20 -4.93 8.10 1.17
N GLU A 21 -3.83 7.38 1.11
CA GLU A 21 -2.92 7.16 2.24
C GLU A 21 -1.47 7.34 1.80
N ILE A 22 -0.67 8.04 2.60
CA ILE A 22 0.78 8.07 2.47
C ILE A 22 1.42 7.71 3.81
N LEU A 23 2.47 6.89 3.76
CA LEU A 23 3.36 6.62 4.85
C LEU A 23 4.79 6.91 4.39
N ILE A 24 5.48 7.78 5.12
CA ILE A 24 6.86 8.17 4.84
C ILE A 24 7.74 7.60 5.94
N ILE A 25 8.74 6.82 5.57
CA ILE A 25 9.86 6.44 6.43
C ILE A 25 11.01 7.38 6.10
N ALA A 26 11.49 8.15 7.06
CA ALA A 26 12.55 9.12 6.86
C ALA A 26 13.56 9.11 8.01
N ASP A 27 14.84 9.11 7.68
CA ASP A 27 15.93 9.28 8.66
C ASP A 27 16.25 10.77 8.91
N GLY A 28 17.09 11.03 9.90
CA GLY A 28 17.49 12.38 10.29
C GLY A 28 18.24 13.20 9.22
N ALA A 29 18.61 12.62 8.08
CA ALA A 29 19.20 13.32 6.94
C ALA A 29 18.18 13.85 5.95
N SER A 30 16.91 13.49 6.12
CA SER A 30 15.81 13.93 5.25
C SER A 30 15.43 15.40 5.54
N SER A 31 14.90 16.07 4.52
CA SER A 31 14.46 17.47 4.65
C SER A 31 13.04 17.53 5.24
N ALA A 32 12.90 18.12 6.41
CA ALA A 32 11.60 18.32 7.04
C ALA A 32 10.59 19.03 6.14
N LYS A 33 11.07 20.00 5.35
CA LYS A 33 10.26 20.75 4.39
C LYS A 33 9.68 19.86 3.29
N VAL A 34 10.48 18.91 2.78
CA VAL A 34 10.03 17.96 1.73
C VAL A 34 9.08 16.96 2.34
N VAL A 35 9.43 16.33 3.45
CA VAL A 35 8.57 15.36 4.14
C VAL A 35 7.20 15.96 4.49
N ALA A 36 7.16 17.20 4.99
CA ALA A 36 5.90 17.88 5.27
C ALA A 36 5.08 18.13 3.99
N ALA A 37 5.73 18.50 2.88
CA ALA A 37 5.06 18.69 1.61
C ALA A 37 4.44 17.38 1.08
N ASP A 38 5.16 16.26 1.19
CA ASP A 38 4.67 14.95 0.76
C ASP A 38 3.52 14.45 1.66
N MET A 39 3.58 14.68 2.97
CA MET A 39 2.42 14.43 3.86
C MET A 39 1.21 15.25 3.46
N LEU A 40 1.39 16.51 3.11
CA LEU A 40 0.31 17.42 2.74
C LEU A 40 -0.25 17.14 1.35
N SER A 41 0.54 16.61 0.43
CA SER A 41 0.08 16.20 -0.90
C SER A 41 -1.10 15.22 -0.80
N GLN A 42 -1.04 14.26 0.12
CA GLN A 42 -2.13 13.33 0.36
C GLN A 42 -3.24 13.93 1.25
N ALA A 43 -2.87 14.69 2.27
CA ALA A 43 -3.84 15.27 3.19
C ALA A 43 -4.84 16.20 2.50
N GLU A 44 -4.43 16.89 1.42
CA GLU A 44 -5.31 17.80 0.69
C GLU A 44 -6.31 17.08 -0.26
N HIS A 45 -6.15 15.77 -0.50
CA HIS A 45 -7.07 15.02 -1.37
C HIS A 45 -8.46 14.88 -0.75
N ASP A 46 -8.53 14.47 0.53
CA ASP A 46 -9.78 14.24 1.24
C ASP A 46 -9.58 14.39 2.76
N LYS A 47 -10.59 14.86 3.47
CA LYS A 47 -10.54 14.98 4.93
C LYS A 47 -10.36 13.65 5.68
N ASN A 48 -10.63 12.53 5.02
CA ASN A 48 -10.39 11.19 5.55
C ASN A 48 -9.06 10.59 5.07
N ALA A 49 -8.27 11.31 4.24
CA ALA A 49 -6.94 10.89 3.86
C ALA A 49 -6.05 10.70 5.09
N SER A 50 -5.04 9.86 4.97
CA SER A 50 -4.08 9.55 6.04
C SER A 50 -2.66 9.90 5.61
N ALA A 51 -1.94 10.65 6.45
CA ALA A 51 -0.54 10.99 6.25
C ALA A 51 0.26 10.63 7.50
N VAL A 52 1.20 9.69 7.36
CA VAL A 52 1.98 9.14 8.47
C VAL A 52 3.47 9.31 8.19
N LEU A 53 4.18 9.89 9.15
CA LEU A 53 5.65 9.86 9.19
C LEU A 53 6.11 8.85 10.23
N ILE A 54 7.06 8.00 9.88
CA ILE A 54 7.83 7.17 10.83
C ILE A 54 9.30 7.54 10.67
N THR A 55 9.96 7.91 11.76
CA THR A 55 11.35 8.33 11.74
C THR A 55 12.11 7.79 12.95
N ASP A 56 13.42 7.63 12.81
CA ASP A 56 14.33 7.33 13.90
C ASP A 56 14.97 8.61 14.51
N SER A 57 14.52 9.80 14.06
CA SER A 57 15.04 11.10 14.48
C SER A 57 13.96 11.95 15.15
N GLU A 58 14.12 12.20 16.47
CA GLU A 58 13.26 13.14 17.21
C GLU A 58 13.33 14.56 16.65
N SER A 59 14.54 14.99 16.21
CA SER A 59 14.74 16.33 15.62
C SER A 59 13.90 16.47 14.35
N LEU A 60 13.99 15.49 13.43
CA LEU A 60 13.20 15.51 12.21
C LEU A 60 11.69 15.52 12.51
N ALA A 61 11.25 14.76 13.49
CA ALA A 61 9.84 14.72 13.88
C ALA A 61 9.32 16.10 14.32
N GLU A 62 10.09 16.83 15.15
CA GLU A 62 9.72 18.16 15.58
C GLU A 62 9.80 19.20 14.45
N GLU A 63 10.81 19.11 13.59
CA GLU A 63 10.96 19.99 12.42
C GLU A 63 9.80 19.79 11.43
N VAL A 64 9.42 18.54 11.15
CA VAL A 64 8.26 18.24 10.28
C VAL A 64 6.97 18.75 10.89
N ARG A 65 6.77 18.60 12.20
CA ARG A 65 5.59 19.15 12.89
C ARG A 65 5.48 20.68 12.70
N ALA A 66 6.60 21.39 12.84
CA ALA A 66 6.64 22.84 12.63
C ALA A 66 6.37 23.21 11.15
N GLU A 67 6.98 22.49 10.21
CA GLU A 67 6.81 22.72 8.77
C GLU A 67 5.36 22.44 8.30
N LEU A 68 4.70 21.42 8.86
CA LEU A 68 3.29 21.15 8.55
C LEU A 68 2.41 22.37 8.86
N GLU A 69 2.59 23.04 10.01
CA GLU A 69 1.82 24.24 10.37
C GLU A 69 2.10 25.41 9.41
N VAL A 70 3.37 25.59 9.01
CA VAL A 70 3.74 26.64 8.05
C VAL A 70 3.09 26.37 6.69
N GLN A 71 3.27 25.17 6.13
CA GLN A 71 2.84 24.85 4.79
C GLN A 71 1.31 24.70 4.67
N LEU A 72 0.64 24.15 5.69
CA LEU A 72 -0.81 24.09 5.76
C LEU A 72 -1.44 25.46 5.52
N SER A 73 -0.90 26.51 6.14
CA SER A 73 -1.42 27.89 6.02
C SER A 73 -1.38 28.43 4.59
N LEU A 74 -0.57 27.84 3.71
CA LEU A 74 -0.37 28.27 2.33
C LEU A 74 -1.23 27.49 1.33
N LEU A 75 -1.87 26.37 1.76
CA LEU A 75 -2.60 25.50 0.85
C LEU A 75 -3.97 26.09 0.49
N PRO A 76 -4.33 26.10 -0.81
CA PRO A 76 -5.68 26.49 -1.23
C PRO A 76 -6.79 25.62 -0.60
N ARG A 77 -6.48 24.34 -0.31
CA ARG A 77 -7.41 23.38 0.30
C ARG A 77 -7.17 23.21 1.80
N TYR A 78 -6.78 24.28 2.48
CA TYR A 78 -6.45 24.30 3.91
C TYR A 78 -7.41 23.52 4.79
N GLU A 79 -8.72 23.78 4.68
CA GLU A 79 -9.76 23.15 5.53
C GLU A 79 -9.78 21.62 5.39
N ILE A 80 -9.53 21.12 4.19
CA ILE A 80 -9.49 19.66 3.91
C ILE A 80 -8.23 19.08 4.50
N ALA A 81 -7.06 19.65 4.15
CA ALA A 81 -5.78 19.19 4.65
C ALA A 81 -5.68 19.28 6.17
N ARG A 82 -6.17 20.36 6.78
CA ARG A 82 -6.22 20.52 8.24
C ARG A 82 -7.04 19.41 8.90
N ALA A 83 -8.25 19.15 8.40
CA ALA A 83 -9.11 18.09 8.93
C ALA A 83 -8.46 16.70 8.82
N SER A 84 -7.79 16.41 7.70
CA SER A 84 -7.05 15.17 7.48
C SER A 84 -5.90 15.03 8.50
N ILE A 85 -5.03 16.03 8.60
CA ILE A 85 -3.88 16.02 9.51
C ILE A 85 -4.33 15.90 10.98
N ASP A 86 -5.35 16.65 11.40
CA ASP A 86 -5.84 16.63 12.79
C ASP A 86 -6.40 15.26 13.19
N THR A 87 -7.07 14.58 12.26
CA THR A 87 -7.78 13.34 12.54
C THR A 87 -6.90 12.11 12.30
N ASN A 88 -6.21 12.07 11.15
CA ASN A 88 -5.52 10.90 10.63
C ASN A 88 -4.00 11.07 10.53
N GLY A 89 -3.48 12.32 10.63
CA GLY A 89 -2.03 12.56 10.61
C GLY A 89 -1.34 11.95 11.83
N LYS A 90 -0.18 11.33 11.61
CA LYS A 90 0.63 10.75 12.69
C LYS A 90 2.12 10.99 12.43
N ILE A 91 2.85 11.30 13.51
CA ILE A 91 4.32 11.27 13.53
C ILE A 91 4.72 10.25 14.59
N ILE A 92 5.46 9.22 14.18
CA ILE A 92 5.86 8.10 15.01
C ILE A 92 7.39 8.07 15.06
N VAL A 93 7.97 8.16 16.25
CA VAL A 93 9.41 8.01 16.46
C VAL A 93 9.70 6.58 16.90
N VAL A 94 10.70 5.96 16.28
CA VAL A 94 11.12 4.58 16.53
C VAL A 94 12.65 4.52 16.72
N ASP A 95 13.15 3.38 17.17
CA ASP A 95 14.58 3.21 17.48
C ASP A 95 15.47 3.00 16.25
N SER A 96 14.90 2.60 15.10
CA SER A 96 15.66 2.35 13.86
C SER A 96 14.75 2.33 12.62
N ILE A 97 15.36 2.42 11.44
CA ILE A 97 14.66 2.29 10.15
C ILE A 97 14.06 0.88 9.96
N GLU A 98 14.73 -0.17 10.43
CA GLU A 98 14.17 -1.53 10.43
C GLU A 98 12.86 -1.58 11.21
N LYS A 99 12.82 -0.91 12.36
CA LYS A 99 11.60 -0.82 13.16
C LYS A 99 10.52 -0.01 12.47
N ALA A 100 10.91 1.04 11.74
CA ALA A 100 9.97 1.81 10.91
C ALA A 100 9.30 0.92 9.84
N ILE A 101 10.05 0.05 9.18
CA ILE A 101 9.54 -0.89 8.18
C ILE A 101 8.58 -1.92 8.81
N GLU A 102 8.92 -2.47 9.97
CA GLU A 102 8.00 -3.37 10.69
C GLU A 102 6.66 -2.70 11.03
N VAL A 103 6.70 -1.43 11.43
CA VAL A 103 5.49 -0.65 11.73
C VAL A 103 4.73 -0.36 10.44
N SER A 104 5.42 0.02 9.37
CA SER A 104 4.83 0.23 8.04
C SER A 104 4.10 -1.02 7.54
N ASP A 105 4.71 -2.20 7.62
CA ASP A 105 4.09 -3.48 7.23
C ASP A 105 2.81 -3.79 8.02
N ARG A 106 2.73 -3.35 9.28
CA ARG A 106 1.51 -3.46 10.08
C ARG A 106 0.43 -2.48 9.65
N ILE A 107 0.79 -1.32 9.16
CA ILE A 107 -0.15 -0.32 8.61
C ILE A 107 -0.60 -0.78 7.23
N ALA A 108 0.32 -1.27 6.41
CA ALA A 108 0.11 -1.66 5.01
C ALA A 108 -0.46 -0.51 4.16
N PRO A 109 0.31 0.58 3.99
CA PRO A 109 -0.15 1.80 3.36
C PRO A 109 -0.37 1.62 1.86
N GLU A 110 -1.18 2.51 1.28
CA GLU A 110 -1.32 2.68 -0.16
C GLU A 110 0.00 3.11 -0.81
N HIS A 111 0.57 4.23 -0.33
CA HIS A 111 1.85 4.76 -0.77
C HIS A 111 2.86 4.68 0.38
N LEU A 112 4.03 4.09 0.11
CA LEU A 112 5.16 4.02 1.04
C LEU A 112 6.37 4.73 0.44
N GLU A 113 6.81 5.82 1.04
CA GLU A 113 8.10 6.45 0.72
C GLU A 113 9.18 5.99 1.71
N VAL A 114 10.36 5.64 1.18
CA VAL A 114 11.52 5.23 1.97
C VAL A 114 12.65 6.23 1.73
N CYS A 115 12.64 7.32 2.50
CA CYS A 115 13.53 8.47 2.37
C CYS A 115 14.82 8.31 3.16
N VAL A 116 15.66 7.36 2.74
CA VAL A 116 16.97 7.03 3.34
C VAL A 116 18.06 7.00 2.27
N ASP A 117 19.35 6.93 2.68
CA ASP A 117 20.48 6.97 1.74
C ASP A 117 20.54 5.74 0.82
N ASN A 118 20.32 4.54 1.36
CA ASN A 118 20.39 3.28 0.62
C ASN A 118 19.05 2.54 0.67
N PRO A 119 18.00 3.06 0.03
CA PRO A 119 16.64 2.52 0.17
C PRO A 119 16.49 1.09 -0.34
N PHE A 120 17.33 0.66 -1.29
CA PHE A 120 17.33 -0.71 -1.82
C PHE A 120 17.72 -1.77 -0.76
N ASP A 121 18.44 -1.40 0.30
CA ASP A 121 18.79 -2.31 1.41
C ASP A 121 17.57 -2.75 2.24
N TYR A 122 16.44 -2.09 2.01
CA TYR A 122 15.19 -2.34 2.72
C TYR A 122 14.09 -2.94 1.83
N LEU A 123 14.29 -2.97 0.51
CA LEU A 123 13.23 -3.35 -0.42
C LEU A 123 12.73 -4.78 -0.19
N ASP A 124 13.60 -5.72 0.14
CA ASP A 124 13.27 -7.11 0.44
C ASP A 124 12.65 -7.33 1.83
N LYS A 125 12.66 -6.30 2.68
CA LYS A 125 12.05 -6.31 4.01
C LYS A 125 10.63 -5.73 4.00
N ILE A 126 10.21 -5.08 2.93
CA ILE A 126 8.89 -4.48 2.77
C ILE A 126 7.95 -5.52 2.16
N HIS A 127 6.88 -5.85 2.87
CA HIS A 127 5.94 -6.89 2.46
C HIS A 127 4.56 -6.35 2.12
N ASN A 128 4.15 -5.26 2.76
CA ASN A 128 2.79 -4.76 2.71
C ASN A 128 2.75 -3.27 2.35
N ALA A 129 2.82 -2.95 1.06
CA ALA A 129 2.59 -1.60 0.54
C ALA A 129 1.93 -1.68 -0.84
N GLY A 130 1.10 -0.72 -1.17
CA GLY A 130 0.50 -0.62 -2.50
C GLY A 130 1.52 -0.21 -3.55
N SER A 131 2.28 0.86 -3.29
CA SER A 131 3.41 1.31 -4.09
C SER A 131 4.56 1.74 -3.19
N VAL A 132 5.81 1.49 -3.61
CA VAL A 132 7.01 1.85 -2.84
C VAL A 132 7.86 2.83 -3.63
N PHE A 133 8.17 3.96 -3.01
CA PHE A 133 8.97 5.06 -3.56
C PHE A 133 10.32 5.07 -2.86
N LEU A 134 11.40 4.87 -3.60
CA LEU A 134 12.71 4.63 -3.04
C LEU A 134 13.63 5.85 -3.13
N GLY A 135 14.02 6.36 -1.97
CA GLY A 135 14.96 7.48 -1.84
C GLY A 135 14.30 8.85 -1.82
N ARG A 136 15.07 9.85 -1.37
CA ARG A 136 14.60 11.23 -1.12
C ARG A 136 14.23 12.03 -2.38
N ASN A 137 14.44 11.46 -3.58
CA ASN A 137 14.13 12.11 -4.86
C ASN A 137 12.98 11.43 -5.60
N CYS A 138 12.21 10.62 -4.92
CA CYS A 138 11.10 9.86 -5.49
C CYS A 138 9.82 10.10 -4.68
N PRO A 139 9.22 11.31 -4.77
CA PRO A 139 7.97 11.61 -4.09
C PRO A 139 6.79 10.86 -4.72
N GLU A 140 5.75 10.65 -3.96
CA GLU A 140 4.51 9.95 -4.38
C GLU A 140 3.91 10.56 -5.66
N ALA A 141 3.83 11.88 -5.75
CA ALA A 141 3.30 12.58 -6.92
C ALA A 141 4.03 12.23 -8.24
N LEU A 142 5.29 11.81 -8.18
CA LEU A 142 6.00 11.29 -9.35
C LEU A 142 5.34 10.01 -9.87
N GLY A 143 4.93 9.12 -8.95
CA GLY A 143 4.26 7.87 -9.28
C GLY A 143 2.93 8.09 -9.98
N ASP A 144 2.14 9.00 -9.46
CA ASP A 144 0.81 9.29 -9.98
C ASP A 144 0.83 9.91 -11.38
N TYR A 145 1.83 10.75 -11.67
CA TYR A 145 1.77 11.58 -12.87
C TYR A 145 2.72 11.17 -13.99
N ILE A 146 3.91 10.59 -13.69
CA ILE A 146 4.91 10.44 -14.76
C ILE A 146 5.80 9.19 -14.67
N ALA A 147 5.91 8.52 -13.53
CA ALA A 147 6.80 7.36 -13.40
C ALA A 147 6.35 6.13 -14.21
N GLY A 148 5.10 6.12 -14.68
CA GLY A 148 4.54 5.04 -15.48
C GLY A 148 4.02 3.84 -14.67
N THR A 149 4.11 3.89 -13.35
CA THR A 149 3.48 2.93 -12.46
C THR A 149 1.97 3.15 -12.39
N ASN A 150 1.21 2.10 -12.04
CA ASN A 150 -0.24 2.24 -11.88
C ASN A 150 -0.54 2.89 -10.53
N HIS A 151 -1.42 3.90 -10.52
CA HIS A 151 -1.85 4.59 -9.31
C HIS A 151 -3.17 4.06 -8.72
N THR A 152 -3.75 2.99 -9.29
CA THR A 152 -4.90 2.31 -8.70
C THR A 152 -4.39 1.27 -7.72
N LEU A 153 -4.29 1.66 -6.46
CA LEU A 153 -3.57 0.97 -5.42
C LEU A 153 -4.51 0.47 -4.31
N PRO A 154 -4.14 -0.61 -3.60
CA PRO A 154 -4.89 -1.08 -2.44
C PRO A 154 -4.80 -0.08 -1.28
N THR A 155 -5.94 0.29 -0.72
CA THR A 155 -6.09 1.22 0.40
C THR A 155 -6.62 0.52 1.65
N SER A 156 -6.68 1.23 2.78
CA SER A 156 -7.30 0.74 4.04
C SER A 156 -6.68 -0.57 4.54
N GLY A 157 -5.35 -0.68 4.38
CA GLY A 157 -4.58 -1.84 4.82
C GLY A 157 -4.75 -3.09 3.97
N THR A 158 -5.44 -3.01 2.82
CA THR A 158 -5.64 -4.17 1.93
C THR A 158 -4.38 -4.56 1.17
N ALA A 159 -3.32 -3.74 1.19
CA ALA A 159 -2.01 -4.10 0.64
C ALA A 159 -1.41 -5.37 1.26
N ARG A 160 -1.97 -5.87 2.37
CA ARG A 160 -1.62 -7.19 2.95
C ARG A 160 -1.99 -8.37 2.06
N PHE A 161 -2.94 -8.23 1.15
CA PHE A 161 -3.46 -9.31 0.32
C PHE A 161 -3.91 -8.86 -1.09
N SER A 162 -3.86 -7.58 -1.37
CA SER A 162 -4.19 -7.00 -2.68
C SER A 162 -2.96 -6.36 -3.30
N SER A 163 -2.91 -6.36 -4.62
CA SER A 163 -1.85 -5.72 -5.42
C SER A 163 -2.38 -4.50 -6.16
N PRO A 164 -1.51 -3.63 -6.70
CA PRO A 164 -1.90 -2.62 -7.68
C PRO A 164 -2.66 -3.23 -8.86
N LEU A 165 -3.56 -2.46 -9.46
CA LEU A 165 -4.25 -2.88 -10.67
C LEU A 165 -3.25 -3.30 -11.76
N SER A 166 -3.44 -4.47 -12.32
CA SER A 166 -2.54 -5.05 -13.31
C SER A 166 -3.29 -5.75 -14.44
N VAL A 167 -2.56 -6.27 -15.41
CA VAL A 167 -3.14 -7.10 -16.49
C VAL A 167 -3.81 -8.35 -15.92
N ASP A 168 -3.36 -8.87 -14.77
CA ASP A 168 -3.95 -10.04 -14.15
C ASP A 168 -5.43 -9.85 -13.74
N ASP A 169 -5.85 -8.60 -13.48
CA ASP A 169 -7.24 -8.27 -13.17
C ASP A 169 -8.19 -8.40 -14.37
N PHE A 170 -7.63 -8.41 -15.58
CA PHE A 170 -8.37 -8.49 -16.85
C PHE A 170 -8.26 -9.84 -17.54
N VAL A 171 -7.54 -10.79 -16.97
CA VAL A 171 -7.38 -12.14 -17.51
C VAL A 171 -7.95 -13.18 -16.55
N LYS A 172 -8.39 -14.29 -17.13
CA LYS A 172 -8.82 -15.47 -16.34
C LYS A 172 -7.85 -16.61 -16.53
N LYS A 173 -7.62 -17.33 -15.46
CA LYS A 173 -6.83 -18.56 -15.44
C LYS A 173 -7.78 -19.74 -15.28
N TYR A 174 -7.50 -20.83 -15.99
CA TYR A 174 -8.22 -22.08 -15.83
C TYR A 174 -7.23 -23.24 -15.80
N GLN A 175 -7.67 -24.34 -15.24
CA GLN A 175 -6.89 -25.58 -15.21
C GLN A 175 -7.43 -26.51 -16.30
N PHE A 176 -6.53 -27.33 -16.86
CA PHE A 176 -6.92 -28.47 -17.71
C PHE A 176 -6.15 -29.70 -17.25
N SER A 177 -6.77 -30.87 -17.43
CA SER A 177 -6.13 -32.15 -17.17
C SER A 177 -6.35 -33.06 -18.37
N TYR A 178 -5.32 -33.84 -18.71
CA TYR A 178 -5.36 -34.85 -19.73
C TYR A 178 -4.67 -36.12 -19.25
N TYR A 179 -5.34 -37.24 -19.35
CA TYR A 179 -4.80 -38.56 -19.04
C TYR A 179 -4.93 -39.49 -20.22
N THR A 180 -3.90 -40.29 -20.48
CA THR A 180 -4.05 -41.45 -21.40
C THR A 180 -4.82 -42.54 -20.67
N GLN A 181 -5.36 -43.51 -21.44
CA GLN A 181 -6.05 -44.67 -20.86
C GLN A 181 -5.18 -45.43 -19.86
N SER A 182 -3.91 -45.64 -20.19
CA SER A 182 -2.96 -46.32 -19.28
C SER A 182 -2.65 -45.54 -18.03
N ALA A 183 -2.51 -44.24 -18.14
CA ALA A 183 -2.28 -43.36 -16.98
C ALA A 183 -3.54 -43.33 -16.09
N LEU A 184 -4.73 -43.26 -16.66
CA LEU A 184 -5.98 -43.34 -15.89
C LEU A 184 -6.08 -44.67 -15.16
N ALA A 185 -5.81 -45.78 -15.83
CA ALA A 185 -5.88 -47.12 -15.25
C ALA A 185 -4.93 -47.27 -14.04
N SER A 186 -3.76 -46.60 -14.07
CA SER A 186 -2.79 -46.69 -12.95
C SER A 186 -3.22 -45.96 -11.69
N VAL A 187 -4.22 -45.06 -11.75
CA VAL A 187 -4.68 -44.25 -10.59
C VAL A 187 -6.18 -44.46 -10.27
N ALA A 188 -6.87 -45.30 -11.07
CA ALA A 188 -8.32 -45.48 -10.97
C ALA A 188 -8.76 -45.96 -9.58
N ASP A 189 -8.02 -46.92 -9.01
CA ASP A 189 -8.31 -47.46 -7.66
C ASP A 189 -8.16 -46.42 -6.57
N ASP A 190 -7.15 -45.53 -6.67
CA ASP A 190 -6.95 -44.44 -5.74
C ASP A 190 -8.07 -43.44 -5.83
N VAL A 191 -8.48 -43.04 -7.04
CA VAL A 191 -9.62 -42.13 -7.27
C VAL A 191 -10.87 -42.69 -6.64
N ALA A 192 -11.16 -44.01 -6.90
CA ALA A 192 -12.33 -44.69 -6.33
C ALA A 192 -12.25 -44.79 -4.79
N LEU A 193 -11.04 -45.01 -4.25
CA LEU A 193 -10.84 -45.02 -2.79
C LEU A 193 -11.13 -43.65 -2.16
N PHE A 194 -10.64 -42.57 -2.76
CA PHE A 194 -10.92 -41.22 -2.26
C PHE A 194 -12.41 -40.90 -2.33
N ALA A 195 -13.07 -41.17 -3.48
CA ALA A 195 -14.51 -40.95 -3.62
C ALA A 195 -15.31 -41.67 -2.53
N ARG A 196 -15.03 -42.97 -2.31
CA ARG A 196 -15.70 -43.73 -1.22
C ARG A 196 -15.43 -43.16 0.16
N ARG A 197 -14.24 -42.65 0.44
CA ARG A 197 -13.92 -42.00 1.73
C ARG A 197 -14.69 -40.70 1.95
N GLU A 198 -15.06 -40.02 0.88
CA GLU A 198 -15.91 -38.83 0.92
C GLU A 198 -17.42 -39.17 0.87
N GLY A 199 -17.78 -40.44 0.85
CA GLY A 199 -19.18 -40.90 0.73
C GLY A 199 -19.79 -40.77 -0.65
N LEU A 200 -18.93 -40.71 -1.68
CA LEU A 200 -19.33 -40.69 -3.11
C LEU A 200 -19.09 -42.06 -3.76
N GLU A 201 -19.81 -42.34 -4.84
CA GLU A 201 -19.64 -43.54 -5.71
C GLU A 201 -19.22 -43.17 -7.13
#